data_3eae47700f112eac5e236f9afc1f66e4
#
_entry.id   3eae47700f112eac5e236f9afc1f66e4
#
_cell.length_a   1.000
_cell.length_b   1.000
_cell.length_c   1.000
_cell.angle_alpha   90.00
_cell.angle_beta   90.00
_cell.angle_gamma   90.00
#
_symmetry.space_group_name_H-M   'P 1'
#
loop_
_entity.id
_entity.type
_entity.pdbx_description
1 polymer ?
#
loop_
_entity_poly.entity_id
_entity_poly.type
_entity_poly.pdbx_seq_one_letter_code
_entity_poly.pdbx_strand_id
1 'polypeptide(L)'
;MDGVEVINPLGFLEFLQLEANAKLVLTDSGGVQEETCILGVPCVTLRDNTERPETLEAGSNILAGTRPKRILESVKTMLNRENKWENPFGDGKAGKRIIKLIEKNLKK
;
A
#
# COMPACT_ATOMS: atom_id res chain seq x y z
N MET A 1 17.97 -9.60 12.79
CA MET A 1 17.67 -10.08 11.43
C MET A 1 18.08 -8.99 10.45
N ASP A 2 19.02 -9.33 9.58
CA ASP A 2 19.53 -8.36 8.62
C ASP A 2 18.45 -7.94 7.62
N GLY A 3 18.38 -6.66 7.33
CA GLY A 3 17.42 -6.13 6.40
C GLY A 3 16.05 -5.82 6.99
N VAL A 4 15.84 -6.04 8.28
CA VAL A 4 14.60 -5.70 8.97
C VAL A 4 14.87 -4.61 10.00
N GLU A 5 14.12 -3.53 9.91
CA GLU A 5 14.20 -2.42 10.85
C GLU A 5 12.86 -2.26 11.58
N VAL A 6 12.90 -2.26 12.90
CA VAL A 6 11.71 -2.04 13.74
C VAL A 6 11.73 -0.59 14.20
N ILE A 7 10.66 0.13 13.90
CA ILE A 7 10.55 1.56 14.23
C ILE A 7 9.35 1.81 15.15
N ASN A 8 9.41 2.94 15.87
CA ASN A 8 8.28 3.39 16.67
C ASN A 8 7.13 3.84 15.75
N PRO A 9 5.88 3.84 16.26
CA PRO A 9 4.76 4.35 15.48
C PRO A 9 5.04 5.77 14.97
N LEU A 10 4.74 6.00 13.69
CA LEU A 10 4.98 7.27 13.04
C LEU A 10 3.73 8.14 13.06
N GLY A 11 3.93 9.44 12.93
CA GLY A 11 2.84 10.36 12.68
C GLY A 11 2.24 10.11 11.29
N PHE A 12 1.09 10.72 11.02
CA PHE A 12 0.34 10.48 9.78
C PHE A 12 1.16 10.79 8.52
N LEU A 13 1.80 11.95 8.47
CA LEU A 13 2.56 12.37 7.30
C LEU A 13 3.80 11.50 7.07
N GLU A 14 4.52 11.17 8.13
CA GLU A 14 5.71 10.31 8.06
C GLU A 14 5.33 8.91 7.58
N PHE A 15 4.19 8.39 8.04
CA PHE A 15 3.70 7.10 7.61
C PHE A 15 3.33 7.10 6.12
N LEU A 16 2.66 8.15 5.64
CA LEU A 16 2.35 8.30 4.22
C LEU A 16 3.60 8.38 3.35
N GLN A 17 4.65 9.07 3.83
CA GLN A 17 5.93 9.13 3.12
C GLN A 17 6.56 7.75 2.99
N LEU A 18 6.51 6.97 4.06
CA LEU A 18 7.05 5.61 4.06
C LEU A 18 6.28 4.73 3.07
N GLU A 19 4.94 4.79 3.08
CA GLU A 19 4.10 4.07 2.13
C GLU A 19 4.41 4.46 0.68
N ALA A 20 4.48 5.76 0.42
CA ALA A 20 4.68 6.28 -0.94
C ALA A 20 6.02 5.87 -1.54
N ASN A 21 7.03 5.63 -0.72
CA ASN A 21 8.36 5.24 -1.16
C ASN A 21 8.61 3.73 -1.09
N ALA A 22 7.63 2.95 -0.65
CA ALA A 22 7.76 1.52 -0.57
C ALA A 22 7.57 0.88 -1.96
N LYS A 23 8.25 -0.22 -2.21
CA LYS A 23 8.04 -1.04 -3.41
C LYS A 23 6.77 -1.86 -3.28
N LEU A 24 6.39 -2.20 -2.06
CA LEU A 24 5.27 -3.03 -1.73
C LEU A 24 4.96 -2.86 -0.25
N VAL A 25 3.69 -2.96 0.11
CA VAL A 25 3.26 -2.86 1.51
C VAL A 25 2.52 -4.13 1.90
N LEU A 26 2.89 -4.69 3.05
CA LEU A 26 2.19 -5.82 3.68
C LEU A 26 1.39 -5.28 4.85
N THR A 27 0.09 -5.55 4.91
CA THR A 27 -0.76 -5.00 5.95
C THR A 27 -2.02 -5.84 6.16
N ASP A 28 -2.65 -5.65 7.31
CA ASP A 28 -4.00 -6.18 7.57
C ASP A 28 -5.04 -5.04 7.69
N SER A 29 -4.62 -3.81 7.47
CA SER A 29 -5.46 -2.62 7.64
C SER A 29 -6.19 -2.22 6.35
N GLY A 30 -7.51 -2.02 6.44
CA GLY A 30 -8.30 -1.53 5.31
C GLY A 30 -7.91 -0.12 4.86
N GLY A 31 -7.60 0.76 5.81
CA GLY A 31 -7.15 2.11 5.50
C GLY A 31 -5.86 2.14 4.72
N VAL A 32 -4.90 1.28 5.08
CA VAL A 32 -3.63 1.18 4.36
C VAL A 32 -3.82 0.65 2.94
N GLN A 33 -4.73 -0.30 2.74
CA GLN A 33 -5.06 -0.82 1.40
C GLN A 33 -5.54 0.31 0.49
N GLU A 34 -6.39 1.19 1.01
CA GLU A 34 -6.91 2.34 0.28
C GLU A 34 -5.81 3.36 -0.02
N GLU A 35 -5.01 3.70 0.99
CA GLU A 35 -3.89 4.65 0.84
C GLU A 35 -2.88 4.18 -0.20
N THR A 36 -2.44 2.92 -0.14
CA THR A 36 -1.46 2.39 -1.10
C THR A 36 -2.02 2.35 -2.51
N CYS A 37 -3.32 2.06 -2.67
CA CYS A 37 -3.99 2.10 -3.97
C CYS A 37 -3.90 3.51 -4.57
N ILE A 38 -4.23 4.52 -3.76
CA ILE A 38 -4.17 5.93 -4.18
C ILE A 38 -2.74 6.35 -4.52
N LEU A 39 -1.77 5.91 -3.74
CA LEU A 39 -0.36 6.26 -3.92
C LEU A 39 0.33 5.49 -5.05
N GLY A 40 -0.33 4.50 -5.62
CA GLY A 40 0.26 3.69 -6.68
C GLY A 40 1.26 2.65 -6.20
N VAL A 41 1.12 2.19 -4.95
CA VAL A 41 2.01 1.19 -4.35
C VAL A 41 1.26 -0.13 -4.23
N PRO A 42 1.85 -1.26 -4.67
CA PRO A 42 1.17 -2.56 -4.54
C PRO A 42 1.08 -2.98 -3.09
N CYS A 43 -0.03 -3.65 -2.76
CA CYS A 43 -0.35 -4.06 -1.39
C CYS A 43 -0.64 -5.57 -1.34
N VAL A 44 -0.15 -6.22 -0.29
CA VAL A 44 -0.49 -7.60 0.03
C VAL A 44 -1.19 -7.60 1.39
N THR A 45 -2.44 -8.03 1.42
CA THR A 45 -3.25 -8.04 2.63
C THR A 45 -3.15 -9.37 3.35
N LEU A 46 -2.75 -9.32 4.62
CA LEU A 46 -2.54 -10.50 5.45
C LEU A 46 -3.85 -10.97 6.10
N ARG A 47 -4.91 -11.06 5.29
CA ARG A 47 -6.24 -11.50 5.72
C ARG A 47 -6.88 -12.31 4.59
N ASP A 48 -7.90 -13.07 4.93
CA ASP A 48 -8.68 -13.85 3.94
C ASP A 48 -9.81 -13.04 3.32
N ASN A 49 -10.11 -11.87 3.85
CA ASN A 49 -11.14 -10.98 3.32
C ASN A 49 -10.71 -9.52 3.43
N THR A 50 -11.43 -8.65 2.76
CA THR A 50 -11.18 -7.21 2.86
C THR A 50 -12.51 -6.45 2.80
N GLU A 51 -12.53 -5.30 3.49
CA GLU A 51 -13.64 -4.34 3.40
C GLU A 51 -13.41 -3.35 2.25
N ARG A 52 -12.34 -3.53 1.47
CA ARG A 52 -11.99 -2.66 0.35
C ARG A 52 -11.86 -3.48 -0.95
N PRO A 53 -12.97 -4.10 -1.42
CA PRO A 53 -12.92 -4.95 -2.61
C PRO A 53 -12.48 -4.19 -3.86
N GLU A 54 -12.63 -2.87 -3.89
CA GLU A 54 -12.20 -2.03 -5.00
C GLU A 54 -10.71 -2.15 -5.26
N THR A 55 -9.90 -2.36 -4.22
CA THR A 55 -8.45 -2.53 -4.36
C THR A 55 -8.10 -3.85 -5.05
N LEU A 56 -8.90 -4.89 -4.84
CA LEU A 56 -8.73 -6.17 -5.51
C LEU A 56 -9.09 -6.05 -6.99
N GLU A 57 -10.20 -5.39 -7.30
CA GLU A 57 -10.66 -5.19 -8.67
C GLU A 57 -9.68 -4.32 -9.46
N ALA A 58 -9.13 -3.28 -8.83
CA ALA A 58 -8.14 -2.42 -9.46
C ALA A 58 -6.81 -3.14 -9.72
N GLY A 59 -6.51 -4.19 -8.96
CA GLY A 59 -5.27 -4.92 -9.05
C GLY A 59 -4.16 -4.39 -8.17
N SER A 60 -4.46 -3.45 -7.27
CA SER A 60 -3.48 -2.86 -6.36
C SER A 60 -3.22 -3.71 -5.12
N ASN A 61 -4.05 -4.69 -4.86
CA ASN A 61 -4.04 -5.49 -3.64
C ASN A 61 -4.32 -6.97 -3.93
N ILE A 62 -3.71 -7.85 -3.14
CA ILE A 62 -3.97 -9.28 -3.14
C ILE A 62 -4.23 -9.73 -1.71
N LEU A 63 -5.23 -10.61 -1.52
CA LEU A 63 -5.48 -11.25 -0.23
C LEU A 63 -4.59 -12.48 -0.09
N ALA A 64 -3.63 -12.44 0.81
CA ALA A 64 -2.68 -13.52 1.02
C ALA A 64 -3.00 -14.39 2.24
N GLY A 65 -3.91 -13.95 3.11
CA GLY A 65 -4.15 -14.62 4.37
C GLY A 65 -2.92 -14.56 5.26
N THR A 66 -2.75 -15.56 6.12
CA THR A 66 -1.65 -15.59 7.09
C THR A 66 -0.66 -16.76 6.87
N ARG A 67 -0.83 -17.51 5.79
CA ARG A 67 0.06 -18.65 5.48
C ARG A 67 1.34 -18.15 4.82
N PRO A 68 2.53 -18.47 5.36
CA PRO A 68 3.80 -17.95 4.85
C PRO A 68 4.04 -18.20 3.35
N LYS A 69 3.73 -19.39 2.87
CA LYS A 69 3.89 -19.73 1.46
C LYS A 69 3.07 -18.83 0.56
N ARG A 70 1.82 -18.61 0.94
CA ARG A 70 0.89 -17.78 0.18
C ARG A 70 1.30 -16.31 0.20
N ILE A 71 1.82 -15.85 1.34
CA ILE A 71 2.36 -14.50 1.48
C ILE A 71 3.53 -14.31 0.51
N LEU A 72 4.48 -15.24 0.48
CA LEU A 72 5.63 -15.17 -0.44
C LEU A 72 5.21 -15.16 -1.91
N GLU A 73 4.27 -16.02 -2.29
CA GLU A 73 3.77 -16.06 -3.66
C GLU A 73 3.09 -14.74 -4.05
N SER A 74 2.28 -14.18 -3.12
CA SER A 74 1.60 -12.91 -3.36
C SER A 74 2.60 -11.76 -3.49
N VAL A 75 3.63 -11.72 -2.67
CA VAL A 75 4.70 -10.71 -2.75
C VAL A 75 5.38 -10.78 -4.11
N LYS A 76 5.76 -11.97 -4.56
CA LYS A 76 6.42 -12.15 -5.87
C LYS A 76 5.51 -11.69 -7.00
N THR A 77 4.24 -12.05 -6.95
CA THR A 77 3.25 -11.65 -7.95
C THR A 77 3.13 -10.13 -8.03
N MET A 78 3.01 -9.47 -6.88
CA MET A 78 2.82 -8.02 -6.84
C MET A 78 4.09 -7.25 -7.21
N LEU A 79 5.26 -7.76 -6.87
CA LEU A 79 6.51 -7.11 -7.25
C LEU A 79 6.77 -7.18 -8.76
N ASN A 80 6.24 -8.20 -9.43
CA ASN A 80 6.39 -8.37 -10.89
C ASN A 80 5.27 -7.71 -11.69
N ARG A 81 4.22 -7.23 -11.03
CA ARG A 81 3.07 -6.59 -11.67
C ARG A 81 3.38 -5.11 -11.91
N GLU A 82 2.94 -4.58 -13.04
CA GLU A 82 3.04 -3.14 -13.29
C GLU A 82 2.10 -2.38 -12.36
N ASN A 83 2.59 -1.27 -11.78
CA ASN A 83 1.81 -0.46 -10.85
C ASN A 83 0.90 0.52 -11.61
N LYS A 84 0.12 -0.02 -12.56
CA LYS A 84 -0.80 0.78 -13.38
C LYS A 84 -2.22 0.31 -13.15
N TRP A 85 -2.93 1.05 -12.36
CA TRP A 85 -4.36 0.82 -12.16
C TRP A 85 -5.06 2.16 -12.02
N GLU A 86 -6.36 2.16 -12.31
CA GLU A 86 -7.18 3.34 -12.06
C GLU A 86 -7.55 3.40 -10.59
N ASN A 87 -7.52 4.60 -10.02
CA ASN A 87 -7.87 4.79 -8.62
C ASN A 87 -9.40 4.68 -8.46
N PRO A 88 -9.90 3.62 -7.76
CA PRO A 88 -11.34 3.44 -7.59
C PRO A 88 -11.96 4.37 -6.54
N PHE A 89 -11.14 5.16 -5.83
CA PHE A 89 -11.59 6.03 -4.75
C PHE A 89 -11.77 7.49 -5.17
N GLY A 90 -12.14 7.71 -6.44
CA GLY A 90 -12.45 9.03 -6.92
C GLY A 90 -11.71 9.42 -8.19
N ASP A 91 -11.68 10.72 -8.47
CA ASP A 91 -11.12 11.30 -9.68
C ASP A 91 -9.64 11.65 -9.58
N GLY A 92 -8.95 11.13 -8.59
CA GLY A 92 -7.54 11.40 -8.35
C GLY A 92 -7.25 12.63 -7.51
N LYS A 93 -8.26 13.39 -7.12
CA LYS A 93 -8.05 14.59 -6.28
C LYS A 93 -7.50 14.24 -4.91
N ALA A 94 -8.00 13.17 -4.30
CA ALA A 94 -7.51 12.71 -3.00
C ALA A 94 -6.04 12.29 -3.09
N GLY A 95 -5.68 11.53 -4.13
CA GLY A 95 -4.31 11.11 -4.36
C GLY A 95 -3.37 12.29 -4.58
N LYS A 96 -3.79 13.26 -5.40
CA LYS A 96 -2.99 14.47 -5.63
C LYS A 96 -2.79 15.26 -4.35
N ARG A 97 -3.82 15.34 -3.51
CA ARG A 97 -3.74 16.03 -2.22
C ARG A 97 -2.75 15.37 -1.29
N ILE A 98 -2.77 14.04 -1.21
CA ILE A 98 -1.84 13.27 -0.39
C ILE A 98 -0.40 13.48 -0.88
N ILE A 99 -0.18 13.41 -2.18
CA ILE A 99 1.15 13.62 -2.78
C ILE A 99 1.66 15.02 -2.48
N LYS A 100 0.81 16.04 -2.61
CA LYS A 100 1.18 17.42 -2.30
C LYS A 100 1.59 17.60 -0.84
N LEU A 101 0.87 16.96 0.08
CA LEU A 101 1.21 17.03 1.50
C LEU A 101 2.57 16.39 1.77
N ILE A 102 2.86 15.27 1.13
CA ILE A 102 4.15 14.60 1.25
C ILE A 102 5.27 15.47 0.70
N GLU A 103 5.10 16.02 -0.49
CA GLU A 103 6.10 16.90 -1.13
C GLU A 103 6.38 18.13 -0.28
N LYS A 104 5.33 18.77 0.23
CA LYS A 104 5.45 19.95 1.09
C LYS A 104 6.26 19.63 2.34
N ASN A 105 6.04 18.45 2.92
CA ASN A 105 6.74 18.03 4.12
C ASN A 105 8.22 17.70 3.84
N LEU A 106 8.51 17.14 2.65
CA LEU A 106 9.89 16.84 2.25
C LEU A 106 10.73 18.07 1.96
N LYS A 107 10.11 19.19 1.61
CA LYS A 107 10.80 20.43 1.27
C LYS A 107 11.16 21.29 2.48
N LYS A 108 10.83 20.83 3.65
CA LYS A 108 11.19 21.58 4.88
C LYS A 108 12.65 21.40 5.24
#